data_ba17f339409185136dbf36ccf23f902c
#
_entry.id   ba17f339409185136dbf36ccf23f902c
#
_cell.length_a   1.000
_cell.length_b   1.000
_cell.length_c   1.000
_cell.angle_alpha   90.00
_cell.angle_beta   90.00
_cell.angle_gamma   90.00
#
_symmetry.space_group_name_H-M   'P 1'
#
loop_
_entity.id
_entity.type
_entity.pdbx_description
1 polymer ?
#
loop_
_entity_poly.entity_id
_entity_poly.type
_entity_poly.pdbx_seq_one_letter_code
_entity_poly.pdbx_strand_id
1 'polypeptide(L)'
;NELAKLSYTSSATISRLCKKLGFNGYKEFKYQYAAEYSHLLELKNDFKIEPFSSESSIDDALNKIELLHKRAIEYTKSLLDRQVIERIYQLIKNAKYIEIYGTGINFSLAEIYSLNFEEEGVISKAYNSLNPMHLQYLKQRKPNETVCIYLTHTGQNKEMLKIAKDIRKYHAKSIVICDHKKREICKYCDETIVIMTTQNTTELSNAVYIASLQYVFNIFTSLKLISNYSYLEETTKAVDKFKMGE
;
A
#
# COMPACT_ATOMS: atom_id res chain seq x y z
N ASN A 1 36.40 -0.25 -1.90
CA ASN A 1 36.75 1.06 -2.48
C ASN A 1 36.01 1.41 -3.78
N GLU A 2 35.37 0.44 -4.42
CA GLU A 2 34.62 0.63 -5.66
C GLU A 2 33.35 1.47 -5.44
N LEU A 3 32.58 1.18 -4.39
CA LEU A 3 31.39 1.94 -4.03
C LEU A 3 31.73 3.42 -3.75
N ALA A 4 32.84 3.69 -3.08
CA ALA A 4 33.28 5.05 -2.82
C ALA A 4 33.60 5.81 -4.12
N LYS A 5 34.23 5.15 -5.09
CA LYS A 5 34.48 5.72 -6.44
C LYS A 5 33.17 5.97 -7.20
N LEU A 6 32.26 5.00 -7.22
CA LEU A 6 30.96 5.11 -7.92
C LEU A 6 30.05 6.17 -7.31
N SER A 7 30.14 6.40 -6.01
CA SER A 7 29.36 7.42 -5.29
C SER A 7 30.09 8.76 -5.12
N TYR A 8 31.22 8.96 -5.79
CA TYR A 8 32.04 10.18 -5.74
C TYR A 8 32.33 10.63 -4.31
N THR A 9 32.65 9.68 -3.40
CA THR A 9 32.91 9.95 -1.99
C THR A 9 34.11 9.17 -1.47
N SER A 10 34.49 9.36 -0.19
CA SER A 10 35.60 8.65 0.44
C SER A 10 35.14 7.34 1.10
N SER A 11 36.05 6.38 1.23
CA SER A 11 35.83 5.14 1.98
C SER A 11 35.46 5.39 3.45
N ALA A 12 36.00 6.48 4.01
CA ALA A 12 35.67 6.91 5.37
C ALA A 12 34.23 7.42 5.49
N THR A 13 33.70 8.08 4.45
CA THR A 13 32.30 8.52 4.38
C THR A 13 31.37 7.33 4.28
N ILE A 14 31.71 6.33 3.44
CA ILE A 14 30.92 5.09 3.35
C ILE A 14 30.91 4.36 4.70
N SER A 15 32.05 4.25 5.38
CA SER A 15 32.11 3.60 6.69
C SER A 15 31.29 4.33 7.76
N ARG A 16 31.31 5.67 7.76
CA ARG A 16 30.47 6.49 8.65
C ARG A 16 28.98 6.32 8.36
N LEU A 17 28.59 6.25 7.09
CA LEU A 17 27.22 5.98 6.69
C LEU A 17 26.75 4.61 7.21
N CYS A 18 27.56 3.55 7.02
CA CYS A 18 27.22 2.21 7.53
C CYS A 18 27.01 2.21 9.04
N LYS A 19 27.89 2.89 9.80
CA LYS A 19 27.72 3.03 11.25
C LYS A 19 26.46 3.80 11.63
N LYS A 20 26.11 4.85 10.89
CA LYS A 20 24.88 5.62 11.10
C LYS A 20 23.62 4.81 10.79
N LEU A 21 23.72 3.83 9.91
CA LEU A 21 22.65 2.86 9.59
C LEU A 21 22.60 1.68 10.57
N GLY A 22 23.44 1.66 11.61
CA GLY A 22 23.43 0.64 12.65
C GLY A 22 24.34 -0.57 12.39
N PHE A 23 25.20 -0.52 11.35
CA PHE A 23 26.16 -1.58 11.05
C PHE A 23 27.55 -1.25 11.63
N ASN A 24 28.31 -2.25 12.06
CA ASN A 24 29.67 -2.05 12.58
C ASN A 24 30.67 -1.56 11.52
N GLY A 25 30.32 -1.64 10.23
CA GLY A 25 31.11 -1.15 9.11
C GLY A 25 30.63 -1.64 7.76
N TYR A 26 31.36 -1.26 6.71
CA TYR A 26 30.99 -1.59 5.33
C TYR A 26 30.93 -3.10 5.03
N LYS A 27 31.77 -3.90 5.67
CA LYS A 27 31.79 -5.36 5.46
C LYS A 27 30.48 -6.01 5.92
N GLU A 28 30.01 -5.65 7.10
CA GLU A 28 28.73 -6.14 7.66
C GLU A 28 27.54 -5.63 6.84
N PHE A 29 27.52 -4.33 6.53
CA PHE A 29 26.52 -3.72 5.65
C PHE A 29 26.44 -4.47 4.31
N LYS A 30 27.60 -4.69 3.64
CA LYS A 30 27.63 -5.39 2.36
C LYS A 30 27.07 -6.82 2.48
N TYR A 31 27.40 -7.53 3.53
CA TYR A 31 26.95 -8.90 3.75
C TYR A 31 25.44 -8.97 3.96
N GLN A 32 24.90 -8.14 4.86
CA GLN A 32 23.45 -8.10 5.12
C GLN A 32 22.68 -7.56 3.92
N TYR A 33 23.18 -6.52 3.28
CA TYR A 33 22.57 -6.01 2.04
C TYR A 33 22.55 -7.05 0.92
N ALA A 34 23.64 -7.81 0.75
CA ALA A 34 23.69 -8.85 -0.25
C ALA A 34 22.73 -10.01 0.07
N ALA A 35 22.58 -10.40 1.33
CA ALA A 35 21.63 -11.42 1.76
C ALA A 35 20.17 -10.96 1.55
N GLU A 36 19.83 -9.73 1.94
CA GLU A 36 18.50 -9.15 1.69
C GLU A 36 18.23 -8.97 0.18
N TYR A 37 19.22 -8.52 -0.58
CA TYR A 37 19.09 -8.36 -2.02
C TYR A 37 18.97 -9.69 -2.74
N SER A 38 19.72 -10.73 -2.31
CA SER A 38 19.58 -12.09 -2.85
C SER A 38 18.21 -12.66 -2.53
N HIS A 39 17.72 -12.48 -1.31
CA HIS A 39 16.36 -12.88 -0.92
C HIS A 39 15.29 -12.15 -1.74
N LEU A 40 15.45 -10.85 -1.98
CA LEU A 40 14.57 -10.08 -2.85
C LEU A 40 14.65 -10.52 -4.32
N LEU A 41 15.84 -10.89 -4.80
CA LEU A 41 16.02 -11.44 -6.14
C LEU A 41 15.44 -12.85 -6.25
N GLU A 42 15.62 -13.68 -5.25
CA GLU A 42 15.02 -15.02 -5.16
C GLU A 42 13.49 -14.88 -5.12
N LEU A 43 12.95 -14.04 -4.26
CA LEU A 43 11.52 -13.72 -4.27
C LEU A 43 11.04 -13.23 -5.64
N LYS A 44 11.83 -12.43 -6.34
CA LYS A 44 11.49 -11.93 -7.67
C LYS A 44 11.68 -12.98 -8.79
N ASN A 45 12.68 -13.84 -8.68
CA ASN A 45 12.96 -14.90 -9.66
C ASN A 45 12.09 -16.14 -9.43
N ASP A 46 11.82 -16.50 -8.18
CA ASP A 46 10.86 -17.54 -7.79
C ASP A 46 9.41 -17.14 -8.08
N PHE A 47 9.21 -15.87 -8.44
CA PHE A 47 7.92 -15.37 -8.89
C PHE A 47 7.55 -15.79 -10.32
N LYS A 48 8.36 -16.56 -10.99
CA LYS A 48 7.88 -17.39 -12.09
C LYS A 48 6.95 -18.47 -11.51
N ILE A 49 5.72 -18.03 -11.22
CA ILE A 49 4.63 -18.98 -11.06
C ILE A 49 4.53 -19.64 -12.43
N GLU A 50 4.83 -20.91 -12.47
CA GLU A 50 4.55 -21.67 -13.67
C GLU A 50 3.08 -21.44 -14.00
N PRO A 51 2.79 -20.87 -15.18
CA PRO A 51 1.41 -20.57 -15.54
C PRO A 51 0.61 -21.87 -15.52
N PHE A 52 -0.67 -21.77 -15.23
CA PHE A 52 -1.55 -22.92 -15.36
C PHE A 52 -1.56 -23.38 -16.82
N SER A 53 -1.51 -24.68 -17.02
CA SER A 53 -1.68 -25.32 -18.34
C SER A 53 -2.99 -26.09 -18.38
N SER A 54 -3.36 -26.55 -19.57
CA SER A 54 -4.52 -27.45 -19.75
C SER A 54 -4.36 -28.80 -19.00
N GLU A 55 -3.14 -29.14 -18.60
CA GLU A 55 -2.80 -30.37 -17.88
C GLU A 55 -2.75 -30.20 -16.37
N SER A 56 -2.93 -28.96 -15.88
CA SER A 56 -2.88 -28.66 -14.44
C SER A 56 -4.05 -29.33 -13.72
N SER A 57 -3.74 -29.98 -12.60
CA SER A 57 -4.70 -30.67 -11.75
C SER A 57 -5.40 -29.72 -10.77
N ILE A 58 -6.42 -30.19 -10.08
CA ILE A 58 -7.06 -29.47 -8.97
C ILE A 58 -6.04 -29.23 -7.83
N ASP A 59 -5.22 -30.23 -7.51
CA ASP A 59 -4.20 -30.11 -6.48
C ASP A 59 -3.15 -29.06 -6.85
N ASP A 60 -2.76 -28.97 -8.14
CA ASP A 60 -1.93 -27.88 -8.63
C ASP A 60 -2.58 -26.51 -8.38
N ALA A 61 -3.88 -26.38 -8.63
CA ALA A 61 -4.60 -25.13 -8.41
C ALA A 61 -4.60 -24.75 -6.91
N LEU A 62 -4.90 -25.69 -6.02
CA LEU A 62 -4.92 -25.46 -4.58
C LEU A 62 -3.54 -25.02 -4.06
N ASN A 63 -2.50 -25.76 -4.42
CA ASN A 63 -1.14 -25.47 -3.94
C ASN A 63 -0.54 -24.21 -4.56
N LYS A 64 -0.74 -23.98 -5.85
CA LYS A 64 -0.19 -22.80 -6.54
C LYS A 64 -0.85 -21.50 -6.07
N ILE A 65 -2.16 -21.48 -5.78
CA ILE A 65 -2.84 -20.29 -5.28
C ILE A 65 -2.38 -19.93 -3.86
N GLU A 66 -2.24 -20.91 -2.97
CA GLU A 66 -1.69 -20.66 -1.62
C GLU A 66 -0.30 -20.02 -1.71
N LEU A 67 0.59 -20.63 -2.48
CA LEU A 67 1.96 -20.16 -2.67
C LEU A 67 1.99 -18.75 -3.29
N LEU A 68 1.12 -18.48 -4.27
CA LEU A 68 1.00 -17.18 -4.93
C LEU A 68 0.61 -16.08 -3.94
N HIS A 69 -0.40 -16.30 -3.13
CA HIS A 69 -0.83 -15.34 -2.13
C HIS A 69 0.26 -15.10 -1.08
N LYS A 70 0.90 -16.16 -0.58
CA LYS A 70 2.01 -16.06 0.37
C LYS A 70 3.14 -15.20 -0.20
N ARG A 71 3.59 -15.47 -1.41
CA ARG A 71 4.66 -14.73 -2.09
C ARG A 71 4.28 -13.27 -2.37
N ALA A 72 3.05 -13.02 -2.81
CA ALA A 72 2.57 -11.66 -3.05
C ALA A 72 2.62 -10.80 -1.77
N ILE A 73 2.24 -11.38 -0.64
CA ILE A 73 2.29 -10.74 0.67
C ILE A 73 3.74 -10.53 1.13
N GLU A 74 4.58 -11.56 1.09
CA GLU A 74 5.98 -11.51 1.51
C GLU A 74 6.76 -10.46 0.72
N TYR A 75 6.61 -10.47 -0.61
CA TYR A 75 7.28 -9.49 -1.45
C TYR A 75 6.75 -8.07 -1.21
N THR A 76 5.43 -7.89 -1.12
CA THR A 76 4.86 -6.58 -0.79
C THR A 76 5.38 -6.09 0.55
N LYS A 77 5.40 -6.93 1.58
CA LYS A 77 5.97 -6.60 2.90
C LYS A 77 7.42 -6.12 2.80
N SER A 78 8.25 -6.77 1.98
CA SER A 78 9.65 -6.38 1.78
C SER A 78 9.83 -5.01 1.09
N LEU A 79 8.82 -4.55 0.34
CA LEU A 79 8.81 -3.24 -0.30
C LEU A 79 8.34 -2.11 0.62
N LEU A 80 7.69 -2.43 1.74
CA LEU A 80 7.17 -1.43 2.67
C LEU A 80 8.28 -0.78 3.47
N ASP A 81 8.34 0.54 3.41
CA ASP A 81 9.22 1.36 4.24
C ASP A 81 8.49 1.73 5.54
N ARG A 82 9.06 1.35 6.68
CA ARG A 82 8.49 1.63 8.00
C ARG A 82 8.22 3.12 8.22
N GLN A 83 9.10 4.00 7.76
CA GLN A 83 8.92 5.45 7.93
C GLN A 83 7.73 5.96 7.09
N VAL A 84 7.54 5.41 5.89
CA VAL A 84 6.35 5.71 5.07
C VAL A 84 5.08 5.25 5.78
N ILE A 85 5.07 4.03 6.32
CA ILE A 85 3.91 3.50 7.08
C ILE A 85 3.63 4.36 8.32
N GLU A 86 4.65 4.82 9.02
CA GLU A 86 4.52 5.72 10.19
C GLU A 86 3.84 7.05 9.80
N ARG A 87 4.26 7.67 8.68
CA ARG A 87 3.62 8.90 8.18
C ARG A 87 2.17 8.64 7.74
N ILE A 88 1.92 7.53 7.05
CA ILE A 88 0.56 7.11 6.67
C ILE A 88 -0.32 6.88 7.91
N TYR A 89 0.23 6.26 8.96
CA TYR A 89 -0.49 6.11 10.22
C TYR A 89 -0.97 7.46 10.77
N GLN A 90 -0.10 8.49 10.78
CA GLN A 90 -0.49 9.82 11.25
C GLN A 90 -1.59 10.43 10.36
N LEU A 91 -1.58 10.19 9.06
CA LEU A 91 -2.64 10.64 8.16
C LEU A 91 -3.97 9.95 8.47
N ILE A 92 -3.97 8.61 8.55
CA ILE A 92 -5.18 7.81 8.80
C ILE A 92 -5.74 8.06 10.19
N LYS A 93 -4.88 8.15 11.21
CA LYS A 93 -5.28 8.44 12.59
C LYS A 93 -6.13 9.71 12.67
N ASN A 94 -5.71 10.77 12.00
CA ASN A 94 -6.34 12.10 12.08
C ASN A 94 -7.45 12.28 11.03
N ALA A 95 -7.63 11.34 10.11
CA ALA A 95 -8.65 11.44 9.07
C ALA A 95 -10.06 11.30 9.64
N LYS A 96 -10.94 12.25 9.25
CA LYS A 96 -12.39 12.14 9.42
C LYS A 96 -13.05 11.53 8.18
N TYR A 97 -12.41 11.72 7.03
CA TYR A 97 -12.89 11.25 5.73
C TYR A 97 -11.78 10.51 5.03
N ILE A 98 -12.06 9.29 4.60
CA ILE A 98 -11.17 8.52 3.73
C ILE A 98 -11.89 8.29 2.41
N GLU A 99 -11.29 8.78 1.33
CA GLU A 99 -11.83 8.66 -0.01
C GLU A 99 -10.92 7.78 -0.86
N ILE A 100 -11.47 6.70 -1.40
CA ILE A 100 -10.69 5.72 -2.15
C ILE A 100 -11.08 5.81 -3.62
N TYR A 101 -10.11 6.08 -4.48
CA TYR A 101 -10.29 6.31 -5.90
C TYR A 101 -9.76 5.14 -6.71
N GLY A 102 -10.56 4.62 -7.64
CA GLY A 102 -10.17 3.53 -8.52
C GLY A 102 -11.07 3.42 -9.75
N THR A 103 -10.62 2.77 -10.80
CA THR A 103 -11.41 2.46 -11.99
C THR A 103 -11.40 0.97 -12.28
N GLY A 104 -12.48 0.44 -12.87
CA GLY A 104 -12.62 -0.99 -13.13
C GLY A 104 -12.54 -1.81 -11.84
N ILE A 105 -11.73 -2.85 -11.81
CA ILE A 105 -11.53 -3.70 -10.62
C ILE A 105 -11.09 -2.90 -9.39
N ASN A 106 -10.31 -1.83 -9.59
CA ASN A 106 -9.88 -0.97 -8.49
C ASN A 106 -11.03 -0.22 -7.84
N PHE A 107 -12.09 0.08 -8.58
CA PHE A 107 -13.28 0.70 -8.00
C PHE A 107 -14.03 -0.30 -7.12
N SER A 108 -14.23 -1.54 -7.57
CA SER A 108 -14.86 -2.58 -6.74
C SER A 108 -14.07 -2.85 -5.46
N LEU A 109 -12.74 -2.88 -5.55
CA LEU A 109 -11.88 -3.01 -4.37
C LEU A 109 -11.97 -1.77 -3.47
N ALA A 110 -12.05 -0.58 -4.04
CA ALA A 110 -12.24 0.65 -3.27
C ALA A 110 -13.55 0.65 -2.48
N GLU A 111 -14.64 0.11 -3.05
CA GLU A 111 -15.92 -0.06 -2.34
C GLU A 111 -15.77 -1.00 -1.13
N ILE A 112 -15.12 -2.16 -1.30
CA ILE A 112 -14.85 -3.10 -0.21
C ILE A 112 -14.03 -2.43 0.89
N TYR A 113 -12.94 -1.75 0.52
CA TYR A 113 -12.06 -1.12 1.52
C TYR A 113 -12.68 0.10 2.19
N SER A 114 -13.59 0.81 1.51
CA SER A 114 -14.32 1.89 2.16
C SER A 114 -15.24 1.37 3.27
N LEU A 115 -15.92 0.25 3.05
CA LEU A 115 -16.71 -0.42 4.09
C LEU A 115 -15.85 -0.84 5.29
N ASN A 116 -14.67 -1.41 5.04
CA ASN A 116 -13.77 -1.76 6.14
C ASN A 116 -13.35 -0.55 6.98
N PHE A 117 -13.15 0.63 6.37
CA PHE A 117 -12.88 1.84 7.14
C PHE A 117 -14.10 2.38 7.89
N GLU A 118 -15.30 2.19 7.37
CA GLU A 118 -16.53 2.55 8.08
C GLU A 118 -16.72 1.70 9.34
N GLU A 119 -16.36 0.42 9.31
CA GLU A 119 -16.33 -0.45 10.51
C GLU A 119 -15.38 0.08 11.58
N GLU A 120 -14.29 0.74 11.18
CA GLU A 120 -13.32 1.35 12.09
C GLU A 120 -13.72 2.79 12.51
N GLY A 121 -14.96 3.19 12.25
CA GLY A 121 -15.54 4.46 12.73
C GLY A 121 -15.09 5.69 11.96
N VAL A 122 -14.68 5.57 10.70
CA VAL A 122 -14.35 6.71 9.84
C VAL A 122 -15.29 6.80 8.64
N ILE A 123 -15.71 7.99 8.28
CA ILE A 123 -16.54 8.18 7.07
C ILE A 123 -15.68 7.89 5.84
N SER A 124 -16.03 6.83 5.12
CA SER A 124 -15.28 6.42 3.94
C SER A 124 -16.19 6.27 2.72
N LYS A 125 -15.63 6.51 1.53
CA LYS A 125 -16.36 6.36 0.28
C LYS A 125 -15.44 6.07 -0.90
N ALA A 126 -15.91 5.19 -1.79
CA ALA A 126 -15.26 4.89 -3.06
C ALA A 126 -15.72 5.81 -4.18
N TYR A 127 -14.79 6.15 -5.08
CA TYR A 127 -15.04 6.98 -6.26
C TYR A 127 -14.36 6.40 -7.50
N ASN A 128 -15.08 6.33 -8.61
CA ASN A 128 -14.52 5.93 -9.92
C ASN A 128 -14.21 7.13 -10.83
N SER A 129 -14.65 8.30 -10.45
CA SER A 129 -14.51 9.55 -11.19
C SER A 129 -14.57 10.74 -10.23
N LEU A 130 -14.18 11.90 -10.68
CA LEU A 130 -14.22 13.13 -9.91
C LEU A 130 -15.30 14.06 -10.45
N ASN A 131 -16.40 14.20 -9.71
CA ASN A 131 -17.43 15.17 -10.02
C ASN A 131 -16.93 16.58 -9.61
N PRO A 132 -17.09 17.62 -10.44
CA PRO A 132 -16.72 19.00 -10.10
C PRO A 132 -17.34 19.50 -8.80
N MET A 133 -18.57 19.10 -8.48
CA MET A 133 -19.22 19.45 -7.20
C MET A 133 -18.52 18.84 -6.00
N HIS A 134 -17.92 17.65 -6.14
CA HIS A 134 -17.14 17.03 -5.09
C HIS A 134 -15.91 17.86 -4.69
N LEU A 135 -15.28 18.52 -5.65
CA LEU A 135 -14.18 19.46 -5.37
C LEU A 135 -14.62 20.62 -4.47
N GLN A 136 -15.88 21.06 -4.55
CA GLN A 136 -16.41 22.09 -3.66
C GLN A 136 -16.54 21.57 -2.22
N TYR A 137 -16.91 20.29 -2.04
CA TYR A 137 -16.92 19.69 -0.69
C TYR A 137 -15.52 19.60 -0.11
N LEU A 138 -14.54 19.15 -0.90
CA LEU A 138 -13.13 19.11 -0.45
C LEU A 138 -12.64 20.50 -0.03
N LYS A 139 -13.02 21.54 -0.76
CA LYS A 139 -12.65 22.94 -0.46
C LYS A 139 -13.24 23.44 0.87
N GLN A 140 -14.39 22.93 1.26
CA GLN A 140 -15.08 23.32 2.50
C GLN A 140 -14.58 22.57 3.74
N ARG A 141 -13.91 21.41 3.54
CA ARG A 141 -13.34 20.63 4.64
C ARG A 141 -12.09 21.30 5.19
N LYS A 142 -11.84 21.09 6.48
CA LYS A 142 -10.61 21.59 7.10
C LYS A 142 -9.38 20.87 6.52
N PRO A 143 -8.23 21.57 6.49
CA PRO A 143 -6.98 20.93 6.07
C PRO A 143 -6.70 19.65 6.86
N ASN A 144 -6.20 18.62 6.16
CA ASN A 144 -5.82 17.32 6.72
C ASN A 144 -6.95 16.44 7.32
N GLU A 145 -8.23 16.84 7.21
CA GLU A 145 -9.35 15.97 7.62
C GLU A 145 -9.66 14.87 6.60
N THR A 146 -9.27 15.06 5.35
CA THR A 146 -9.51 14.11 4.26
C THR A 146 -8.22 13.46 3.82
N VAL A 147 -8.24 12.12 3.72
CA VAL A 147 -7.18 11.31 3.11
C VAL A 147 -7.75 10.66 1.85
N CYS A 148 -7.14 10.95 0.70
CA CYS A 148 -7.47 10.36 -0.58
C CYS A 148 -6.49 9.24 -0.91
N ILE A 149 -7.00 8.03 -1.18
CA ILE A 149 -6.18 6.86 -1.53
C ILE A 149 -6.46 6.51 -2.98
N TYR A 150 -5.41 6.53 -3.82
CA TYR A 150 -5.52 6.18 -5.24
C TYR A 150 -5.05 4.77 -5.49
N LEU A 151 -5.94 3.93 -6.05
CA LEU A 151 -5.64 2.56 -6.44
C LEU A 151 -5.31 2.50 -7.93
N THR A 152 -4.11 2.10 -8.26
CA THR A 152 -3.69 1.96 -9.63
C THR A 152 -2.66 0.84 -9.80
N HIS A 153 -3.03 -0.19 -10.59
CA HIS A 153 -2.20 -1.38 -10.79
C HIS A 153 -0.81 -1.02 -11.35
N THR A 154 -0.76 -0.19 -12.39
CA THR A 154 0.48 0.16 -13.09
C THR A 154 0.91 1.62 -12.90
N GLY A 155 0.17 2.41 -12.13
CA GLY A 155 0.43 3.84 -11.99
C GLY A 155 0.28 4.66 -13.28
N GLN A 156 -0.28 4.09 -14.35
CA GLN A 156 -0.38 4.71 -15.66
C GLN A 156 -1.79 5.15 -16.06
N ASN A 157 -2.79 4.92 -15.21
CA ASN A 157 -4.16 5.30 -15.46
C ASN A 157 -4.29 6.83 -15.55
N LYS A 158 -4.66 7.34 -16.72
CA LYS A 158 -4.76 8.77 -16.99
C LYS A 158 -5.85 9.46 -16.19
N GLU A 159 -6.97 8.78 -15.92
CA GLU A 159 -8.05 9.31 -15.07
C GLU A 159 -7.59 9.47 -13.63
N MET A 160 -6.95 8.46 -13.05
CA MET A 160 -6.39 8.55 -11.71
C MET A 160 -5.34 9.64 -11.59
N LEU A 161 -4.48 9.78 -12.60
CA LEU A 161 -3.50 10.87 -12.64
C LEU A 161 -4.16 12.25 -12.68
N LYS A 162 -5.23 12.42 -13.48
CA LYS A 162 -6.01 13.66 -13.53
C LYS A 162 -6.66 13.97 -12.18
N ILE A 163 -7.31 12.99 -11.56
CA ILE A 163 -7.94 13.12 -10.25
C ILE A 163 -6.90 13.53 -9.20
N ALA A 164 -5.74 12.87 -9.14
CA ALA A 164 -4.67 13.22 -8.21
C ALA A 164 -4.16 14.66 -8.41
N LYS A 165 -3.99 15.10 -9.67
CA LYS A 165 -3.60 16.48 -10.01
C LYS A 165 -4.65 17.51 -9.55
N ASP A 166 -5.92 17.19 -9.71
CA ASP A 166 -7.00 18.11 -9.34
C ASP A 166 -7.18 18.16 -7.83
N ILE A 167 -7.19 17.03 -7.12
CA ILE A 167 -7.34 16.98 -5.66
C ILE A 167 -6.16 17.65 -4.95
N ARG A 168 -4.93 17.54 -5.48
CA ARG A 168 -3.75 18.21 -4.89
C ARG A 168 -3.93 19.73 -4.69
N LYS A 169 -4.80 20.38 -5.44
CA LYS A 169 -5.12 21.81 -5.30
C LYS A 169 -5.94 22.12 -4.04
N TYR A 170 -6.46 21.11 -3.40
CA TYR A 170 -7.28 21.19 -2.18
C TYR A 170 -6.51 20.54 -1.03
N HIS A 171 -6.68 20.98 0.16
CA HIS A 171 -5.90 20.59 1.34
C HIS A 171 -6.13 19.14 1.82
N ALA A 172 -6.52 18.23 0.94
CA ALA A 172 -6.62 16.81 1.21
C ALA A 172 -5.22 16.15 1.17
N LYS A 173 -4.97 15.25 2.09
CA LYS A 173 -3.79 14.39 2.08
C LYS A 173 -4.00 13.23 1.13
N SER A 174 -2.92 12.70 0.57
CA SER A 174 -3.04 11.70 -0.48
C SER A 174 -2.00 10.59 -0.40
N ILE A 175 -2.46 9.38 -0.67
CA ILE A 175 -1.66 8.16 -0.73
C ILE A 175 -1.91 7.51 -2.08
N VAL A 176 -0.88 7.11 -2.79
CA VAL A 176 -1.03 6.27 -3.98
C VAL A 176 -0.46 4.88 -3.73
N ILE A 177 -1.19 3.86 -4.19
CA ILE A 177 -0.74 2.46 -4.18
C ILE A 177 -0.54 2.04 -5.64
N CYS A 178 0.70 1.68 -6.00
CA CYS A 178 1.08 1.36 -7.38
C CYS A 178 2.27 0.39 -7.43
N ASP A 179 2.67 0.03 -8.65
CA ASP A 179 3.77 -0.91 -8.91
C ASP A 179 5.18 -0.32 -8.73
N HIS A 180 5.33 1.01 -8.82
CA HIS A 180 6.66 1.62 -8.81
C HIS A 180 6.67 3.11 -8.38
N LYS A 181 7.64 3.51 -7.52
CA LYS A 181 7.78 4.88 -7.01
C LYS A 181 8.04 5.96 -8.08
N LYS A 182 8.53 5.59 -9.27
CA LYS A 182 8.81 6.55 -10.36
C LYS A 182 7.58 6.85 -11.24
N ARG A 183 6.40 6.37 -10.89
CA ARG A 183 5.19 6.68 -11.65
C ARG A 183 4.83 8.16 -11.53
N GLU A 184 4.28 8.74 -12.61
CA GLU A 184 3.97 10.16 -12.64
C GLU A 184 2.98 10.57 -11.54
N ILE A 185 2.00 9.73 -11.24
CA ILE A 185 1.00 9.97 -10.19
C ILE A 185 1.63 10.18 -8.83
N CYS A 186 2.76 9.52 -8.52
CA CYS A 186 3.46 9.65 -7.24
C CYS A 186 3.94 11.08 -6.94
N LYS A 187 4.18 11.89 -7.99
CA LYS A 187 4.58 13.30 -7.85
C LYS A 187 3.45 14.20 -7.31
N TYR A 188 2.23 13.71 -7.35
CA TYR A 188 1.03 14.44 -6.94
C TYR A 188 0.45 13.93 -5.64
N CYS A 189 1.08 12.95 -5.01
CA CYS A 189 0.66 12.35 -3.75
C CYS A 189 1.66 12.65 -2.63
N ASP A 190 1.17 12.71 -1.38
CA ASP A 190 2.01 12.93 -0.21
C ASP A 190 2.82 11.67 0.10
N GLU A 191 2.21 10.48 0.00
CA GLU A 191 2.86 9.21 0.25
C GLU A 191 2.63 8.21 -0.89
N THR A 192 3.59 7.31 -1.07
CA THR A 192 3.55 6.24 -2.09
C THR A 192 3.82 4.89 -1.45
N ILE A 193 2.91 3.96 -1.65
CA ILE A 193 3.07 2.54 -1.33
C ILE A 193 3.33 1.77 -2.62
N VAL A 194 4.40 1.02 -2.63
CA VAL A 194 4.70 0.09 -3.72
C VAL A 194 4.28 -1.30 -3.29
N ILE A 195 3.52 -1.97 -4.16
CA ILE A 195 3.07 -3.34 -3.95
C ILE A 195 3.54 -4.23 -5.08
N MET A 196 3.52 -5.53 -4.82
CA MET A 196 3.76 -6.48 -5.87
C MET A 196 2.65 -6.50 -6.90
N THR A 197 3.05 -6.48 -8.16
CA THR A 197 2.16 -6.62 -9.31
C THR A 197 2.84 -7.46 -10.38
N THR A 198 2.04 -8.17 -11.19
CA THR A 198 2.47 -8.74 -12.47
C THR A 198 1.51 -8.29 -13.54
N GLN A 199 1.96 -8.20 -14.78
CA GLN A 199 1.13 -7.79 -15.92
C GLN A 199 0.68 -9.00 -16.76
N ASN A 200 1.18 -10.18 -16.43
CA ASN A 200 0.89 -11.39 -17.20
C ASN A 200 -0.40 -12.04 -16.69
N THR A 201 -1.41 -12.13 -17.56
CA THR A 201 -2.71 -12.74 -17.23
C THR A 201 -2.57 -14.23 -16.91
N THR A 202 -1.63 -14.93 -17.56
CA THR A 202 -1.37 -16.36 -17.30
C THR A 202 -0.72 -16.60 -15.94
N GLU A 203 -0.16 -15.56 -15.33
CA GLU A 203 0.39 -15.55 -13.97
C GLU A 203 -0.65 -15.08 -12.93
N LEU A 204 -1.92 -15.07 -13.29
CA LEU A 204 -3.01 -14.61 -12.41
C LEU A 204 -2.76 -13.19 -11.83
N SER A 205 -2.42 -12.25 -12.70
CA SER A 205 -2.05 -10.88 -12.31
C SER A 205 -3.03 -10.22 -11.33
N ASN A 206 -4.34 -10.44 -11.50
CA ASN A 206 -5.35 -9.92 -10.59
C ASN A 206 -5.26 -10.57 -9.20
N ALA A 207 -4.98 -11.87 -9.09
CA ALA A 207 -4.86 -12.55 -7.80
C ALA A 207 -3.64 -12.03 -7.02
N VAL A 208 -2.49 -11.85 -7.69
CA VAL A 208 -1.30 -11.23 -7.11
C VAL A 208 -1.58 -9.81 -6.62
N TYR A 209 -2.18 -9.01 -7.48
CA TYR A 209 -2.51 -7.61 -7.17
C TYR A 209 -3.48 -7.50 -5.99
N ILE A 210 -4.57 -8.27 -6.01
CA ILE A 210 -5.57 -8.26 -4.94
C ILE A 210 -4.96 -8.71 -3.61
N ALA A 211 -4.16 -9.80 -3.58
CA ALA A 211 -3.51 -10.26 -2.37
C ALA A 211 -2.56 -9.20 -1.78
N SER A 212 -1.76 -8.56 -2.64
CA SER A 212 -0.85 -7.49 -2.25
C SER A 212 -1.58 -6.27 -1.71
N LEU A 213 -2.66 -5.86 -2.39
CA LEU A 213 -3.47 -4.71 -2.02
C LEU A 213 -4.24 -4.96 -0.72
N GLN A 214 -4.84 -6.14 -0.58
CA GLN A 214 -5.55 -6.56 0.64
C GLN A 214 -4.62 -6.52 1.86
N TYR A 215 -3.38 -7.00 1.71
CA TYR A 215 -2.40 -6.95 2.79
C TYR A 215 -2.14 -5.49 3.25
N VAL A 216 -1.97 -4.55 2.32
CA VAL A 216 -1.76 -3.13 2.64
C VAL A 216 -2.99 -2.52 3.31
N PHE A 217 -4.20 -2.82 2.80
CA PHE A 217 -5.43 -2.31 3.40
C PHE A 217 -5.68 -2.89 4.78
N ASN A 218 -5.38 -4.16 5.01
CA ASN A 218 -5.45 -4.75 6.35
C ASN A 218 -4.51 -4.05 7.34
N ILE A 219 -3.32 -3.62 6.88
CA ILE A 219 -2.45 -2.77 7.72
C ILE A 219 -3.13 -1.42 8.00
N PHE A 220 -3.70 -0.75 6.99
CA PHE A 220 -4.31 0.56 7.17
C PHE A 220 -5.53 0.53 8.11
N THR A 221 -6.42 -0.44 7.93
CA THR A 221 -7.59 -0.62 8.82
C THR A 221 -7.16 -1.01 10.23
N SER A 222 -6.16 -1.88 10.39
CA SER A 222 -5.59 -2.19 11.71
C SER A 222 -5.00 -0.96 12.41
N LEU A 223 -4.32 -0.08 11.66
CA LEU A 223 -3.80 1.17 12.20
C LEU A 223 -4.93 2.13 12.62
N LYS A 224 -6.04 2.14 11.87
CA LYS A 224 -7.23 2.91 12.26
C LYS A 224 -7.90 2.33 13.49
N LEU A 225 -8.11 1.01 13.54
CA LEU A 225 -8.60 0.29 14.71
C LEU A 225 -7.79 0.65 15.97
N ILE A 226 -6.46 0.54 15.88
CA ILE A 226 -5.57 0.88 17.01
C ILE A 226 -5.81 2.32 17.47
N SER A 227 -5.98 3.26 16.56
CA SER A 227 -6.21 4.67 16.91
C SER A 227 -7.57 4.96 17.54
N ASN A 228 -8.57 4.12 17.26
CA ASN A 228 -9.95 4.26 17.70
C ASN A 228 -10.37 3.19 18.72
N TYR A 229 -9.42 2.38 19.21
CA TYR A 229 -9.71 1.15 19.95
C TYR A 229 -10.69 1.35 21.13
N SER A 230 -10.45 2.31 21.99
CA SER A 230 -11.31 2.56 23.16
C SER A 230 -12.76 2.90 22.76
N TYR A 231 -12.93 3.73 21.74
CA TYR A 231 -14.25 4.09 21.21
C TYR A 231 -14.99 2.88 20.63
N LEU A 232 -14.31 2.07 19.84
CA LEU A 232 -14.89 0.88 19.20
C LEU A 232 -15.24 -0.19 20.24
N GLU A 233 -14.39 -0.38 21.26
CA GLU A 233 -14.67 -1.32 22.35
C GLU A 233 -15.91 -0.92 23.14
N GLU A 234 -16.08 0.37 23.46
CA GLU A 234 -17.28 0.88 24.12
C GLU A 234 -18.53 0.71 23.27
N THR A 235 -18.43 1.01 21.97
CA THR A 235 -19.53 0.86 21.02
C THR A 235 -19.95 -0.60 20.89
N THR A 236 -19.01 -1.54 20.77
CA THR A 236 -19.29 -2.97 20.70
C THR A 236 -20.01 -3.46 21.96
N LYS A 237 -19.53 -3.07 23.15
CA LYS A 237 -20.20 -3.40 24.41
C LYS A 237 -21.64 -2.86 24.50
N ALA A 238 -21.88 -1.66 23.98
CA ALA A 238 -23.21 -1.08 23.95
C ALA A 238 -24.15 -1.83 22.99
N VAL A 239 -23.65 -2.22 21.80
CA VAL A 239 -24.42 -3.02 20.82
C VAL A 239 -24.74 -4.41 21.37
N ASP A 240 -23.80 -5.06 22.06
CA ASP A 240 -24.03 -6.38 22.66
C ASP A 240 -25.09 -6.32 23.77
N LYS A 241 -25.06 -5.29 24.63
CA LYS A 241 -26.11 -5.06 25.62
C LYS A 241 -27.48 -4.86 24.98
N PHE A 242 -27.53 -4.06 23.91
CA PHE A 242 -28.78 -3.86 23.17
C PHE A 242 -29.33 -5.15 22.58
N LYS A 243 -28.46 -6.03 22.02
CA LYS A 243 -28.85 -7.34 21.51
C LYS A 243 -29.33 -8.30 22.60
N MET A 244 -28.79 -8.18 23.82
CA MET A 244 -29.19 -9.01 24.97
C MET A 244 -30.44 -8.47 25.67
N GLY A 245 -30.97 -7.31 25.28
CA GLY A 245 -32.18 -6.72 25.89
C GLY A 245 -31.97 -6.13 27.28
N GLU A 246 -30.73 -5.75 27.58
CA GLU A 246 -30.34 -5.06 28.84
C GLU A 246 -30.35 -3.53 28.70
#